data_9a79389336ac2c6d76ed0e2478744830
#
_entry.id   9a79389336ac2c6d76ed0e2478744830
#
_cell.length_a   1.000
_cell.length_b   1.000
_cell.length_c   1.000
_cell.angle_alpha   90.00
_cell.angle_beta   90.00
_cell.angle_gamma   90.00
#
_symmetry.space_group_name_H-M   'P 1'
#
loop_
_entity.id
_entity.type
_entity.pdbx_description
1 polymer ?
#
loop_
_entity_poly.entity_id
_entity_poly.type
_entity_poly.pdbx_seq_one_letter_code
_entity_poly.pdbx_strand_id
1 'polypeptide(L)'
;MLEKLGIKAVVFDLDDTVYLERDYVKSGFHAIESEYGLLGFERVAWDLFLEGARRDTIDRALDQLNVESPTEFVKELVEIYRRHIPTISLQSDAVSVLSELLETRIPIGIVTDGPLESQTRKVEALGLRKFSELVIYTESYGEGYLKPHLRSFEEIQLATGIPSCSHIYVADNPLKDFSGPSALGWRTLRVRRPLSLHVETETPDYVDLEFTDLRPLVEEML
;
A
#
# COMPACT_ATOMS: atom_id res chain seq x y z
N MET A 1 -18.25 -13.78 5.61
CA MET A 1 -17.73 -14.18 4.26
C MET A 1 -16.53 -15.12 4.38
N LEU A 2 -15.51 -14.79 5.16
CA LEU A 2 -14.27 -15.59 5.27
C LEU A 2 -14.54 -17.06 5.61
N GLU A 3 -15.42 -17.32 6.57
CA GLU A 3 -15.76 -18.66 7.00
C GLU A 3 -16.40 -19.50 5.89
N LYS A 4 -17.34 -18.93 5.12
CA LYS A 4 -17.99 -19.59 3.96
C LYS A 4 -16.99 -19.91 2.84
N LEU A 5 -15.93 -19.12 2.72
CA LEU A 5 -14.84 -19.34 1.75
C LEU A 5 -13.74 -20.25 2.29
N GLY A 6 -13.82 -20.69 3.57
CA GLY A 6 -12.80 -21.49 4.24
C GLY A 6 -11.49 -20.72 4.48
N ILE A 7 -11.54 -19.38 4.54
CA ILE A 7 -10.37 -18.51 4.75
C ILE A 7 -9.95 -18.55 6.21
N LYS A 8 -8.65 -18.74 6.43
CA LYS A 8 -8.00 -18.84 7.73
C LYS A 8 -6.83 -17.88 7.91
N ALA A 9 -6.42 -17.18 6.85
CA ALA A 9 -5.40 -16.13 6.90
C ALA A 9 -5.77 -15.02 5.93
N VAL A 10 -5.58 -13.76 6.34
CA VAL A 10 -5.81 -12.58 5.50
C VAL A 10 -4.51 -11.82 5.33
N VAL A 11 -4.15 -11.53 4.10
CA VAL A 11 -2.93 -10.81 3.76
C VAL A 11 -3.29 -9.55 2.99
N PHE A 12 -2.76 -8.42 3.44
CA PHE A 12 -3.06 -7.12 2.85
C PHE A 12 -1.84 -6.55 2.12
N ASP A 13 -2.10 -5.87 1.02
CA ASP A 13 -1.24 -4.81 0.55
C ASP A 13 -1.36 -3.59 1.46
N LEU A 14 -0.51 -2.58 1.25
CA LEU A 14 -0.43 -1.39 2.08
C LEU A 14 -1.09 -0.19 1.41
N ASP A 15 -0.46 0.30 0.33
CA ASP A 15 -0.83 1.54 -0.37
C ASP A 15 -2.20 1.39 -1.06
N ASP A 16 -3.07 2.39 -0.92
CA ASP A 16 -4.46 2.40 -1.42
C ASP A 16 -5.33 1.20 -0.98
N THR A 17 -4.79 0.35 -0.10
CA THR A 17 -5.48 -0.82 0.47
C THR A 17 -5.96 -0.56 1.89
N VAL A 18 -5.08 -0.29 2.83
CA VAL A 18 -5.45 -0.02 4.23
C VAL A 18 -5.46 1.47 4.58
N TYR A 19 -4.83 2.30 3.77
CA TYR A 19 -4.86 3.76 3.81
C TYR A 19 -4.82 4.30 2.39
N LEU A 20 -4.95 5.62 2.15
CA LEU A 20 -4.85 6.21 0.81
C LEU A 20 -3.41 6.68 0.52
N GLU A 21 -2.78 6.19 -0.53
CA GLU A 21 -1.41 6.55 -0.93
C GLU A 21 -1.25 8.05 -1.14
N ARG A 22 -2.28 8.72 -1.64
CA ARG A 22 -2.31 10.17 -1.80
C ARG A 22 -1.99 10.96 -0.52
N ASP A 23 -2.34 10.41 0.65
CA ASP A 23 -2.06 11.06 1.94
C ASP A 23 -0.56 11.03 2.25
N TYR A 24 0.11 9.92 1.93
CA TYR A 24 1.57 9.82 1.98
C TYR A 24 2.25 10.79 1.03
N VAL A 25 1.77 10.87 -0.22
CA VAL A 25 2.29 11.80 -1.23
C VAL A 25 2.21 13.23 -0.74
N LYS A 26 1.05 13.64 -0.23
CA LYS A 26 0.85 15.00 0.30
C LYS A 26 1.76 15.30 1.50
N SER A 27 1.87 14.35 2.42
CA SER A 27 2.77 14.43 3.57
C SER A 27 4.24 14.59 3.15
N GLY A 28 4.66 13.88 2.10
CA GLY A 28 6.01 14.00 1.55
C GLY A 28 6.30 15.35 0.92
N PHE A 29 5.35 15.91 0.18
CA PHE A 29 5.50 17.28 -0.38
C PHE A 29 5.55 18.33 0.72
N HIS A 30 4.75 18.20 1.77
CA HIS A 30 4.82 19.05 2.95
C HIS A 30 6.21 18.98 3.62
N ALA A 31 6.77 17.78 3.76
CA ALA A 31 8.10 17.59 4.35
C ALA A 31 9.19 18.29 3.54
N ILE A 32 9.15 18.20 2.20
CA ILE A 32 10.09 18.91 1.30
C ILE A 32 9.96 20.43 1.50
N GLU A 33 8.74 20.98 1.43
CA GLU A 33 8.52 22.42 1.63
C GLU A 33 9.07 22.89 2.97
N SER A 34 8.79 22.14 4.03
CA SER A 34 9.18 22.49 5.40
C SER A 34 10.68 22.45 5.63
N GLU A 35 11.38 21.45 5.07
CA GLU A 35 12.83 21.26 5.31
C GLU A 35 13.68 22.28 4.54
N TYR A 36 13.27 22.64 3.32
CA TYR A 36 14.01 23.57 2.47
C TYR A 36 13.44 25.00 2.43
N GLY A 37 12.27 25.23 3.06
CA GLY A 37 11.61 26.55 2.98
C GLY A 37 11.14 26.90 1.58
N LEU A 38 10.82 25.91 0.74
CA LEU A 38 10.38 26.10 -0.64
C LEU A 38 8.89 26.52 -0.68
N LEU A 39 8.62 27.77 -0.35
CA LEU A 39 7.26 28.29 -0.22
C LEU A 39 6.40 28.02 -1.45
N GLY A 40 5.29 27.32 -1.23
CA GLY A 40 4.30 26.95 -2.25
C GLY A 40 4.60 25.63 -2.98
N PHE A 41 5.69 24.94 -2.64
CA PHE A 41 6.06 23.66 -3.26
C PHE A 41 5.00 22.59 -3.02
N GLU A 42 4.54 22.41 -1.76
CA GLU A 42 3.47 21.45 -1.44
C GLU A 42 2.26 21.65 -2.33
N ARG A 43 1.79 22.89 -2.48
CA ARG A 43 0.62 23.20 -3.27
C ARG A 43 0.84 22.88 -4.76
N VAL A 44 1.95 23.34 -5.34
CA VAL A 44 2.25 23.13 -6.77
C VAL A 44 2.43 21.64 -7.07
N ALA A 45 3.20 20.93 -6.25
CA ALA A 45 3.42 19.49 -6.40
C ALA A 45 2.12 18.70 -6.23
N TRP A 46 1.26 19.11 -5.29
CA TRP A 46 -0.05 18.49 -5.08
C TRP A 46 -0.99 18.70 -6.27
N ASP A 47 -1.07 19.91 -6.82
CA ASP A 47 -1.88 20.20 -8.00
C ASP A 47 -1.41 19.35 -9.20
N LEU A 48 -0.10 19.28 -9.44
CA LEU A 48 0.49 18.42 -10.46
C LEU A 48 0.17 16.92 -10.24
N PHE A 49 0.23 16.45 -8.99
CA PHE A 49 -0.15 15.08 -8.66
C PHE A 49 -1.61 14.78 -8.99
N LEU A 50 -2.53 15.71 -8.70
CA LEU A 50 -3.95 15.58 -9.02
C LEU A 50 -4.20 15.58 -10.54
N GLU A 51 -3.37 16.28 -11.32
CA GLU A 51 -3.36 16.27 -12.79
C GLU A 51 -2.75 15.01 -13.39
N GLY A 52 -2.21 14.10 -12.57
CA GLY A 52 -1.66 12.82 -13.01
C GLY A 52 -0.14 12.76 -13.11
N ALA A 53 0.59 13.81 -12.70
CA ALA A 53 2.05 13.72 -12.59
C ALA A 53 2.46 12.65 -11.56
N ARG A 54 3.54 11.95 -11.81
CA ARG A 54 4.04 10.87 -10.93
C ARG A 54 5.56 10.98 -10.71
N ARG A 55 6.36 10.39 -11.56
CA ARG A 55 7.81 10.28 -11.39
C ARG A 55 8.55 11.61 -11.48
N ASP A 56 8.02 12.58 -12.21
CA ASP A 56 8.58 13.90 -12.51
C ASP A 56 7.92 15.04 -11.72
N THR A 57 7.10 14.71 -10.71
CA THR A 57 6.31 15.71 -9.98
C THR A 57 7.19 16.73 -9.28
N ILE A 58 8.31 16.29 -8.66
CA ILE A 58 9.23 17.17 -7.95
C ILE A 58 9.91 18.14 -8.94
N ASP A 59 10.46 17.61 -10.04
CA ASP A 59 11.13 18.42 -11.08
C ASP A 59 10.17 19.49 -11.64
N ARG A 60 8.96 19.07 -12.03
CA ARG A 60 7.94 19.99 -12.56
C ARG A 60 7.49 21.05 -11.55
N ALA A 61 7.42 20.69 -10.26
CA ALA A 61 7.06 21.66 -9.23
C ALA A 61 8.16 22.71 -9.05
N LEU A 62 9.44 22.32 -9.06
CA LEU A 62 10.57 23.23 -9.02
C LEU A 62 10.60 24.16 -10.23
N ASP A 63 10.37 23.63 -11.43
CA ASP A 63 10.28 24.41 -12.67
C ASP A 63 9.17 25.47 -12.59
N GLN A 64 7.99 25.13 -12.12
CA GLN A 64 6.88 26.09 -11.95
C GLN A 64 7.17 27.18 -10.92
N LEU A 65 7.98 26.86 -9.92
CA LEU A 65 8.43 27.82 -8.90
C LEU A 65 9.65 28.63 -9.33
N ASN A 66 10.19 28.38 -10.54
CA ASN A 66 11.44 28.96 -11.03
C ASN A 66 12.63 28.72 -10.08
N VAL A 67 12.69 27.55 -9.47
CA VAL A 67 13.80 27.11 -8.62
C VAL A 67 14.78 26.31 -9.47
N GLU A 68 16.05 26.71 -9.46
CA GLU A 68 17.09 25.90 -10.10
C GLU A 68 17.16 24.51 -9.47
N SER A 69 17.10 23.48 -10.31
CA SER A 69 17.00 22.08 -9.88
C SER A 69 18.14 21.21 -10.43
N PRO A 70 19.39 21.39 -9.97
CA PRO A 70 20.47 20.46 -10.28
C PRO A 70 20.09 19.04 -9.85
N THR A 71 20.54 18.04 -10.62
CA THR A 71 20.20 16.62 -10.36
C THR A 71 20.46 16.20 -8.92
N GLU A 72 21.53 16.68 -8.29
CA GLU A 72 21.84 16.34 -6.90
C GLU A 72 20.81 16.94 -5.92
N PHE A 73 20.33 18.15 -6.20
CA PHE A 73 19.29 18.76 -5.38
C PHE A 73 17.96 17.98 -5.47
N VAL A 74 17.56 17.60 -6.68
CA VAL A 74 16.37 16.74 -6.85
C VAL A 74 16.51 15.43 -6.10
N LYS A 75 17.68 14.80 -6.13
CA LYS A 75 17.94 13.57 -5.34
C LYS A 75 17.78 13.80 -3.84
N GLU A 76 18.27 14.92 -3.32
CA GLU A 76 18.09 15.29 -1.91
C GLU A 76 16.60 15.42 -1.54
N LEU A 77 15.80 16.08 -2.40
CA LEU A 77 14.36 16.20 -2.18
C LEU A 77 13.65 14.83 -2.22
N VAL A 78 14.08 13.95 -3.13
CA VAL A 78 13.57 12.56 -3.19
C VAL A 78 13.92 11.79 -1.92
N GLU A 79 15.12 11.98 -1.37
CA GLU A 79 15.50 11.35 -0.10
C GLU A 79 14.66 11.88 1.08
N ILE A 80 14.39 13.19 1.14
CA ILE A 80 13.46 13.75 2.15
C ILE A 80 12.08 13.12 2.00
N TYR A 81 11.55 13.09 0.77
CA TYR A 81 10.27 12.47 0.46
C TYR A 81 10.21 11.00 0.94
N ARG A 82 11.28 10.23 0.77
CA ARG A 82 11.32 8.81 1.16
C ARG A 82 11.44 8.60 2.66
N ARG A 83 12.19 9.46 3.35
CA ARG A 83 12.53 9.29 4.78
C ARG A 83 11.74 10.17 5.74
N HIS A 84 10.78 10.98 5.26
CA HIS A 84 9.97 11.77 6.18
C HIS A 84 9.14 10.87 7.11
N ILE A 85 8.74 11.41 8.24
CA ILE A 85 7.75 10.76 9.12
C ILE A 85 6.36 11.09 8.57
N PRO A 86 5.64 10.11 7.97
CA PRO A 86 4.43 10.43 7.25
C PRO A 86 3.25 10.72 8.20
N THR A 87 2.48 11.74 7.85
CA THR A 87 1.20 12.07 8.50
C THR A 87 0.08 11.34 7.76
N ILE A 88 -0.11 10.07 8.07
CA ILE A 88 -1.09 9.18 7.45
C ILE A 88 -1.88 8.42 8.51
N SER A 89 -3.06 7.94 8.15
CA SER A 89 -3.90 7.15 9.04
C SER A 89 -4.62 6.03 8.29
N LEU A 90 -4.88 4.93 8.99
CA LEU A 90 -5.71 3.84 8.46
C LEU A 90 -7.11 4.36 8.12
N GLN A 91 -7.68 3.84 7.04
CA GLN A 91 -9.10 4.05 6.74
C GLN A 91 -9.96 3.38 7.83
N SER A 92 -11.11 3.97 8.12
CA SER A 92 -11.99 3.51 9.22
C SER A 92 -12.43 2.05 9.07
N ASP A 93 -12.69 1.61 7.84
CA ASP A 93 -13.02 0.24 7.51
C ASP A 93 -11.82 -0.70 7.72
N ALA A 94 -10.61 -0.26 7.39
CA ALA A 94 -9.39 -1.02 7.65
C ALA A 94 -9.15 -1.20 9.16
N VAL A 95 -9.37 -0.15 9.96
CA VAL A 95 -9.29 -0.26 11.43
C VAL A 95 -10.27 -1.30 11.95
N SER A 96 -11.53 -1.26 11.50
CA SER A 96 -12.57 -2.21 11.93
C SER A 96 -12.19 -3.64 11.56
N VAL A 97 -11.79 -3.88 10.31
CA VAL A 97 -11.43 -5.22 9.82
C VAL A 97 -10.19 -5.78 10.50
N LEU A 98 -9.14 -4.98 10.63
CA LEU A 98 -7.90 -5.42 11.30
C LEU A 98 -8.15 -5.75 12.77
N SER A 99 -8.99 -4.95 13.46
CA SER A 99 -9.37 -5.23 14.85
C SER A 99 -10.16 -6.53 15.00
N GLU A 100 -11.15 -6.75 14.14
CA GLU A 100 -11.97 -7.98 14.12
C GLU A 100 -11.11 -9.22 13.85
N LEU A 101 -10.20 -9.15 12.87
CA LEU A 101 -9.28 -10.25 12.58
C LEU A 101 -8.36 -10.56 13.76
N LEU A 102 -7.89 -9.53 14.48
CA LEU A 102 -7.06 -9.69 15.67
C LEU A 102 -7.85 -10.35 16.81
N GLU A 103 -9.09 -9.91 17.07
CA GLU A 103 -9.98 -10.46 18.10
C GLU A 103 -10.33 -11.93 17.82
N THR A 104 -10.60 -12.26 16.57
CA THR A 104 -10.89 -13.62 16.11
C THR A 104 -9.65 -14.49 15.91
N ARG A 105 -8.45 -13.92 16.14
CA ARG A 105 -7.16 -14.61 16.00
C ARG A 105 -6.90 -15.18 14.62
N ILE A 106 -7.46 -14.58 13.59
CA ILE A 106 -7.12 -14.91 12.21
C ILE A 106 -5.77 -14.26 11.89
N PRO A 107 -4.76 -15.02 11.45
CA PRO A 107 -3.46 -14.47 11.08
C PRO A 107 -3.57 -13.39 10.02
N ILE A 108 -2.89 -12.27 10.28
CA ILE A 108 -2.80 -11.13 9.37
C ILE A 108 -1.36 -11.08 8.83
N GLY A 109 -1.22 -10.95 7.52
CA GLY A 109 0.04 -10.65 6.86
C GLY A 109 -0.03 -9.31 6.12
N ILE A 110 1.11 -8.69 5.89
CA ILE A 110 1.25 -7.49 5.05
C ILE A 110 2.36 -7.74 4.05
N VAL A 111 2.09 -7.50 2.76
CA VAL A 111 3.09 -7.59 1.69
C VAL A 111 3.07 -6.27 0.92
N THR A 112 4.17 -5.55 0.95
CA THR A 112 4.24 -4.22 0.33
C THR A 112 5.48 -4.05 -0.55
N ASP A 113 5.26 -3.41 -1.72
CA ASP A 113 6.32 -3.00 -2.65
C ASP A 113 6.70 -1.54 -2.41
N GLY A 114 7.95 -1.22 -2.69
CA GLY A 114 8.50 0.12 -2.68
C GLY A 114 9.76 0.24 -1.82
N PRO A 115 10.40 1.43 -1.77
CA PRO A 115 11.62 1.62 -1.03
C PRO A 115 11.47 1.21 0.44
N LEU A 116 12.35 0.34 0.91
CA LEU A 116 12.28 -0.28 2.24
C LEU A 116 12.09 0.77 3.36
N GLU A 117 12.83 1.86 3.29
CA GLU A 117 12.74 2.93 4.29
C GLU A 117 11.36 3.58 4.30
N SER A 118 10.82 3.91 3.11
CA SER A 118 9.48 4.50 2.98
C SER A 118 8.40 3.57 3.53
N GLN A 119 8.44 2.29 3.14
CA GLN A 119 7.43 1.33 3.57
C GLN A 119 7.52 1.02 5.06
N THR A 120 8.73 0.97 5.62
CA THR A 120 8.94 0.83 7.07
C THR A 120 8.29 1.99 7.82
N ARG A 121 8.53 3.24 7.40
CA ARG A 121 7.94 4.43 8.03
C ARG A 121 6.42 4.48 7.91
N LYS A 122 5.86 4.05 6.78
CA LYS A 122 4.39 3.91 6.61
C LYS A 122 3.81 2.90 7.61
N VAL A 123 4.41 1.71 7.71
CA VAL A 123 3.99 0.66 8.65
C VAL A 123 4.03 1.15 10.10
N GLU A 124 5.07 1.90 10.48
CA GLU A 124 5.21 2.50 11.80
C GLU A 124 4.16 3.58 12.06
N ALA A 125 4.00 4.54 11.13
CA ALA A 125 3.04 5.64 11.25
C ALA A 125 1.59 5.15 11.33
N LEU A 126 1.25 4.10 10.57
CA LEU A 126 -0.06 3.45 10.60
C LEU A 126 -0.27 2.54 11.82
N GLY A 127 0.77 2.28 12.60
CA GLY A 127 0.72 1.40 13.77
C GLY A 127 0.38 -0.05 13.46
N LEU A 128 0.73 -0.54 12.25
CA LEU A 128 0.33 -1.85 11.77
C LEU A 128 0.94 -3.02 12.55
N ARG A 129 2.08 -2.79 13.24
CA ARG A 129 2.69 -3.78 14.14
C ARG A 129 1.80 -4.21 15.31
N LYS A 130 0.74 -3.44 15.63
CA LYS A 130 -0.27 -3.84 16.61
C LYS A 130 -1.14 -5.00 16.12
N PHE A 131 -1.29 -5.13 14.81
CA PHE A 131 -2.15 -6.13 14.18
C PHE A 131 -1.37 -7.33 13.64
N SER A 132 -0.13 -7.12 13.18
CA SER A 132 0.69 -8.18 12.61
C SER A 132 2.19 -7.91 12.77
N GLU A 133 2.93 -8.94 13.20
CA GLU A 133 4.39 -8.98 13.09
C GLU A 133 4.86 -9.46 11.70
N LEU A 134 3.96 -10.10 10.93
CA LEU A 134 4.26 -10.67 9.63
C LEU A 134 4.13 -9.60 8.54
N VAL A 135 5.18 -8.79 8.38
CA VAL A 135 5.26 -7.72 7.38
C VAL A 135 6.43 -7.99 6.46
N ILE A 136 6.13 -8.15 5.17
CA ILE A 136 7.13 -8.41 4.13
C ILE A 136 7.28 -7.17 3.25
N TYR A 137 8.49 -6.67 3.20
CA TYR A 137 8.94 -5.61 2.30
C TYR A 137 9.64 -6.27 1.11
N THR A 138 9.03 -6.28 -0.06
CA THR A 138 9.55 -7.03 -1.21
C THR A 138 10.92 -6.55 -1.68
N GLU A 139 11.22 -5.25 -1.51
CA GLU A 139 12.54 -4.69 -1.84
C GLU A 139 13.68 -5.37 -1.05
N SER A 140 13.41 -5.88 0.16
CA SER A 140 14.42 -6.60 0.96
C SER A 140 14.96 -7.86 0.31
N TYR A 141 14.27 -8.41 -0.68
CA TYR A 141 14.72 -9.58 -1.43
C TYR A 141 15.61 -9.22 -2.62
N GLY A 142 15.69 -7.93 -2.97
CA GLY A 142 16.42 -7.43 -4.12
C GLY A 142 15.57 -7.25 -5.36
N GLU A 143 16.20 -6.75 -6.41
CA GLU A 143 15.57 -6.47 -7.70
C GLU A 143 15.00 -7.75 -8.32
N GLY A 144 13.78 -7.67 -8.87
CA GLY A 144 13.09 -8.79 -9.50
C GLY A 144 12.15 -9.59 -8.58
N TYR A 145 12.11 -9.27 -7.29
CA TYR A 145 11.22 -9.95 -6.33
C TYR A 145 9.98 -9.13 -5.93
N LEU A 146 9.76 -8.01 -6.60
CA LEU A 146 8.53 -7.22 -6.41
C LEU A 146 7.30 -8.02 -6.86
N LYS A 147 6.12 -7.68 -6.33
CA LYS A 147 4.85 -8.26 -6.82
C LYS A 147 4.74 -8.10 -8.35
N PRO A 148 4.31 -9.11 -9.08
CA PRO A 148 3.63 -10.33 -8.64
C PRO A 148 4.53 -11.54 -8.33
N HIS A 149 5.81 -11.37 -8.04
CA HIS A 149 6.70 -12.50 -7.75
C HIS A 149 6.20 -13.31 -6.53
N LEU A 150 6.28 -14.63 -6.59
CA LEU A 150 5.65 -15.55 -5.62
C LEU A 150 6.29 -15.52 -4.24
N ARG A 151 7.57 -15.17 -4.14
CA ARG A 151 8.40 -15.31 -2.92
C ARG A 151 7.77 -14.74 -1.66
N SER A 152 7.21 -13.54 -1.72
CA SER A 152 6.58 -12.89 -0.56
C SER A 152 5.35 -13.66 -0.07
N PHE A 153 4.56 -14.20 -0.98
CA PHE A 153 3.36 -14.99 -0.66
C PHE A 153 3.72 -16.38 -0.13
N GLU A 154 4.73 -17.03 -0.71
CA GLU A 154 5.28 -18.31 -0.23
C GLU A 154 5.83 -18.18 1.19
N GLU A 155 6.52 -17.09 1.52
CA GLU A 155 7.02 -16.82 2.86
C GLU A 155 5.89 -16.64 3.87
N ILE A 156 4.83 -15.90 3.53
CA ILE A 156 3.61 -15.80 4.35
C ILE A 156 3.00 -17.18 4.58
N GLN A 157 2.86 -17.96 3.52
CA GLN A 157 2.27 -19.31 3.61
C GLN A 157 3.09 -20.23 4.52
N LEU A 158 4.41 -20.15 4.41
CA LEU A 158 5.32 -20.92 5.28
C LEU A 158 5.20 -20.47 6.74
N ALA A 159 5.18 -19.16 6.99
CA ALA A 159 5.10 -18.59 8.33
C ALA A 159 3.77 -18.91 9.03
N THR A 160 2.67 -18.92 8.29
CA THR A 160 1.34 -19.26 8.84
C THR A 160 1.11 -20.76 8.99
N GLY A 161 1.75 -21.60 8.17
CA GLY A 161 1.51 -23.05 8.10
C GLY A 161 0.11 -23.40 7.57
N ILE A 162 -0.62 -22.44 7.00
CA ILE A 162 -1.99 -22.60 6.52
C ILE A 162 -1.96 -23.02 5.03
N PRO A 163 -2.85 -23.93 4.58
CA PRO A 163 -2.94 -24.30 3.17
C PRO A 163 -3.25 -23.11 2.25
N SER A 164 -2.70 -23.10 1.04
CA SER A 164 -2.88 -22.03 0.04
C SER A 164 -4.35 -21.63 -0.14
N CYS A 165 -5.25 -22.59 -0.32
CA CYS A 165 -6.67 -22.33 -0.56
C CYS A 165 -7.42 -21.68 0.62
N SER A 166 -6.78 -21.55 1.77
CA SER A 166 -7.33 -20.88 2.96
C SER A 166 -6.70 -19.50 3.22
N HIS A 167 -5.92 -18.98 2.27
CA HIS A 167 -5.44 -17.60 2.27
C HIS A 167 -6.30 -16.72 1.37
N ILE A 168 -6.45 -15.44 1.75
CA ILE A 168 -6.95 -14.41 0.87
C ILE A 168 -5.97 -13.24 0.84
N TYR A 169 -5.66 -12.75 -0.36
CA TYR A 169 -4.89 -11.54 -0.57
C TYR A 169 -5.81 -10.38 -0.93
N VAL A 170 -5.68 -9.29 -0.19
CA VAL A 170 -6.49 -8.07 -0.31
C VAL A 170 -5.61 -6.93 -0.76
N ALA A 171 -5.90 -6.33 -1.92
CA ALA A 171 -5.08 -5.28 -2.52
C ALA A 171 -5.92 -4.35 -3.43
N ASP A 172 -5.33 -3.26 -3.93
CA ASP A 172 -5.99 -2.31 -4.81
C ASP A 172 -5.54 -2.41 -6.28
N ASN A 173 -4.26 -2.74 -6.53
CA ASN A 173 -3.63 -2.56 -7.84
C ASN A 173 -3.76 -3.79 -8.75
N PRO A 174 -4.66 -3.76 -9.77
CA PRO A 174 -4.92 -4.90 -10.63
C PRO A 174 -3.75 -5.27 -11.56
N LEU A 175 -2.75 -4.39 -11.70
CA LEU A 175 -1.63 -4.59 -12.62
C LEU A 175 -0.53 -5.50 -12.05
N LYS A 176 -0.44 -5.62 -10.70
CA LYS A 176 0.67 -6.35 -10.06
C LYS A 176 0.29 -7.24 -8.88
N ASP A 177 -0.88 -7.02 -8.26
CA ASP A 177 -1.14 -7.60 -6.94
C ASP A 177 -1.69 -9.03 -6.98
N PHE A 178 -2.43 -9.41 -8.03
CA PHE A 178 -3.29 -10.59 -7.94
C PHE A 178 -2.76 -11.84 -8.66
N SER A 179 -1.95 -11.70 -9.70
CA SER A 179 -1.49 -12.87 -10.47
C SER A 179 -0.58 -13.80 -9.67
N GLY A 180 0.24 -13.27 -8.77
CA GLY A 180 1.09 -14.06 -7.87
C GLY A 180 0.28 -14.93 -6.89
N PRO A 181 -0.54 -14.35 -6.02
CA PRO A 181 -1.35 -15.13 -5.08
C PRO A 181 -2.34 -16.06 -5.79
N SER A 182 -2.95 -15.66 -6.91
CA SER A 182 -3.80 -16.53 -7.72
C SER A 182 -3.04 -17.76 -8.23
N ALA A 183 -1.80 -17.60 -8.69
CA ALA A 183 -0.96 -18.71 -9.13
C ALA A 183 -0.63 -19.72 -8.02
N LEU A 184 -0.62 -19.29 -6.76
CA LEU A 184 -0.47 -20.14 -5.58
C LEU A 184 -1.79 -20.79 -5.13
N GLY A 185 -2.92 -20.45 -5.77
CA GLY A 185 -4.25 -20.93 -5.39
C GLY A 185 -4.85 -20.19 -4.18
N TRP A 186 -4.36 -19.01 -3.87
CA TRP A 186 -4.99 -18.13 -2.88
C TRP A 186 -6.24 -17.50 -3.47
N ARG A 187 -7.20 -17.15 -2.60
CA ARG A 187 -8.27 -16.23 -2.98
C ARG A 187 -7.74 -14.81 -3.10
N THR A 188 -8.39 -14.01 -3.93
CA THR A 188 -8.02 -12.61 -4.16
C THR A 188 -9.22 -11.70 -4.01
N LEU A 189 -9.01 -10.57 -3.36
CA LEU A 189 -10.00 -9.52 -3.21
C LEU A 189 -9.39 -8.17 -3.59
N ARG A 190 -9.97 -7.52 -4.57
CA ARG A 190 -9.65 -6.14 -4.88
C ARG A 190 -10.48 -5.19 -4.03
N VAL A 191 -9.82 -4.27 -3.32
CA VAL A 191 -10.49 -3.09 -2.75
C VAL A 191 -10.33 -1.92 -3.70
N ARG A 192 -11.43 -1.49 -4.32
CA ARG A 192 -11.46 -0.38 -5.28
C ARG A 192 -11.90 0.89 -4.58
N ARG A 193 -11.00 1.46 -3.77
CA ARG A 193 -11.31 2.65 -2.97
C ARG A 193 -11.54 3.88 -3.85
N PRO A 194 -12.53 4.70 -3.52
CA PRO A 194 -12.59 6.05 -4.06
C PRO A 194 -11.29 6.80 -3.77
N LEU A 195 -10.77 7.54 -4.75
CA LEU A 195 -9.52 8.32 -4.68
C LEU A 195 -8.22 7.49 -4.68
N SER A 196 -8.26 6.17 -4.80
CA SER A 196 -7.07 5.36 -5.05
C SER A 196 -6.51 5.60 -6.46
N LEU A 197 -5.21 5.38 -6.64
CA LEU A 197 -4.54 5.65 -7.91
C LEU A 197 -5.01 4.76 -9.05
N HIS A 198 -5.50 3.56 -8.73
CA HIS A 198 -5.96 2.56 -9.71
C HIS A 198 -7.48 2.40 -9.78
N VAL A 199 -8.25 3.36 -9.24
CA VAL A 199 -9.71 3.28 -9.19
C VAL A 199 -10.37 3.08 -10.57
N GLU A 200 -9.81 3.68 -11.63
CA GLU A 200 -10.34 3.58 -13.00
C GLU A 200 -9.81 2.37 -13.78
N THR A 201 -8.84 1.63 -13.23
CA THR A 201 -8.28 0.45 -13.90
C THR A 201 -9.26 -0.73 -13.77
N GLU A 202 -9.47 -1.47 -14.85
CA GLU A 202 -10.33 -2.66 -14.84
C GLU A 202 -9.77 -3.77 -13.96
N THR A 203 -10.67 -4.50 -13.31
CA THR A 203 -10.32 -5.67 -12.50
C THR A 203 -10.20 -6.89 -13.41
N PRO A 204 -9.08 -7.63 -13.37
CA PRO A 204 -8.95 -8.87 -14.15
C PRO A 204 -9.98 -9.94 -13.75
N ASP A 205 -10.47 -10.71 -14.72
CA ASP A 205 -11.48 -11.75 -14.51
C ASP A 205 -11.07 -12.86 -13.52
N TYR A 206 -9.76 -13.02 -13.27
CA TYR A 206 -9.24 -14.00 -12.32
C TYR A 206 -9.21 -13.51 -10.86
N VAL A 207 -9.61 -12.27 -10.61
CA VAL A 207 -9.78 -11.74 -9.24
C VAL A 207 -11.14 -12.21 -8.72
N ASP A 208 -11.16 -12.92 -7.59
CA ASP A 208 -12.37 -13.57 -7.08
C ASP A 208 -13.44 -12.60 -6.59
N LEU A 209 -13.03 -11.49 -5.98
CA LEU A 209 -13.93 -10.52 -5.32
C LEU A 209 -13.48 -9.08 -5.56
N GLU A 210 -14.46 -8.15 -5.64
CA GLU A 210 -14.20 -6.71 -5.66
C GLU A 210 -15.17 -5.99 -4.72
N PHE A 211 -14.63 -5.09 -3.86
CA PHE A 211 -15.40 -4.23 -2.98
C PHE A 211 -14.88 -2.79 -3.05
N THR A 212 -15.67 -1.83 -2.58
CA THR A 212 -15.24 -0.43 -2.45
C THR A 212 -14.69 -0.10 -1.07
N ASP A 213 -14.93 -0.97 -0.09
CA ASP A 213 -14.34 -0.92 1.26
C ASP A 213 -14.14 -2.33 1.83
N LEU A 214 -13.47 -2.46 2.98
CA LEU A 214 -13.06 -3.75 3.52
C LEU A 214 -14.10 -4.42 4.42
N ARG A 215 -15.13 -3.71 4.90
CA ARG A 215 -16.10 -4.24 5.88
C ARG A 215 -16.77 -5.54 5.45
N PRO A 216 -17.17 -5.72 4.18
CA PRO A 216 -17.78 -6.99 3.76
C PRO A 216 -16.89 -8.21 3.96
N LEU A 217 -15.57 -8.03 4.14
CA LEU A 217 -14.64 -9.12 4.40
C LEU A 217 -14.98 -9.86 5.71
N VAL A 218 -15.43 -9.14 6.73
CA VAL A 218 -15.70 -9.68 8.08
C VAL A 218 -17.19 -9.68 8.48
N GLU A 219 -18.05 -8.90 7.81
CA GLU A 219 -19.47 -8.75 8.14
C GLU A 219 -20.30 -10.05 8.26
N GLU A 220 -19.79 -11.19 7.83
CA GLU A 220 -20.43 -12.50 7.98
C GLU A 220 -19.74 -13.40 9.02
N MET A 221 -18.83 -12.85 9.85
CA MET A 221 -18.20 -13.58 10.96
C MET A 221 -18.94 -13.39 12.28
N LEU A 222 -19.92 -12.49 12.31
CA LEU A 222 -20.86 -12.26 13.41
C LEU A 222 -22.18 -12.97 13.11
#